data_c48366c4e8b0dd3e9b3bbb93cf8be005
#
_entry.id   c48366c4e8b0dd3e9b3bbb93cf8be005
#
_cell.length_a   1.000
_cell.length_b   1.000
_cell.length_c   1.000
_cell.angle_alpha   90.00
_cell.angle_beta   90.00
_cell.angle_gamma   90.00
#
_symmetry.space_group_name_H-M   'P 1'
#
loop_
_entity.id
_entity.type
_entity.pdbx_description
1 polymer ?
#
loop_
_entity_poly.entity_id
_entity_poly.type
_entity_poly.pdbx_seq_one_letter_code
_entity_poly.pdbx_strand_id
1 'polypeptide(L)'
;MKLYLSVDMEGLAGITNWKDETEERERFRKAMNQQVEWVLEGIAASRRNSEITKILIADSHGGGQNLSYDLSERDPRVWLVSGSPRPQYMMPAMDESYDLAFFVGYHGGAGEQASSMDHTYSGASVQNVFINGKLMNESTINAAYAGIVNKTPVGLVIGDSGLEKQLKGDGMMPWVEFVCTKESLARFAAVYKPKPQLREETIAAVKKVLDSDYQNLPLYTFEALYHCQMDLTNSAKCDVIQQMPGIQRTGGRTLEMDSDCYADLFNAIHGVASMGRLA
;
A
#
# COMPACT_ATOMS: atom_id res chain seq x y z
N MET A 1 -3.73 -16.55 15.15
CA MET A 1 -3.25 -15.83 13.96
C MET A 1 -3.86 -14.45 13.92
N LYS A 2 -3.06 -13.41 13.67
CA LYS A 2 -3.51 -12.02 13.50
C LYS A 2 -3.19 -11.55 12.08
N LEU A 3 -4.19 -10.97 11.42
CA LEU A 3 -4.06 -10.43 10.07
C LEU A 3 -3.99 -8.90 10.10
N TYR A 4 -3.16 -8.34 9.24
CA TYR A 4 -3.06 -6.91 8.99
C TYR A 4 -3.47 -6.59 7.55
N LEU A 5 -4.43 -5.69 7.37
CA LEU A 5 -4.88 -5.21 6.07
C LEU A 5 -4.58 -3.71 5.95
N SER A 6 -3.74 -3.33 4.99
CA SER A 6 -3.57 -1.93 4.60
C SER A 6 -4.43 -1.67 3.36
N VAL A 7 -5.36 -0.73 3.45
CA VAL A 7 -6.36 -0.50 2.40
C VAL A 7 -6.17 0.88 1.79
N ASP A 8 -5.94 0.90 0.49
CA ASP A 8 -5.80 2.06 -0.36
C ASP A 8 -6.92 2.07 -1.42
N MET A 9 -6.94 3.03 -2.33
CA MET A 9 -8.08 3.15 -3.26
C MET A 9 -7.72 3.08 -4.73
N GLU A 10 -6.58 3.61 -5.12
CA GLU A 10 -6.25 3.87 -6.53
C GLU A 10 -6.20 2.60 -7.37
N GLY A 11 -5.85 1.48 -6.75
CA GLY A 11 -5.84 0.16 -7.40
C GLY A 11 -7.21 -0.54 -7.45
N LEU A 12 -8.29 0.04 -6.94
CA LEU A 12 -9.60 -0.61 -6.90
C LEU A 12 -10.38 -0.47 -8.21
N ALA A 13 -11.20 -1.48 -8.51
CA ALA A 13 -12.15 -1.41 -9.63
C ALA A 13 -13.23 -0.35 -9.38
N GLY A 14 -13.61 0.37 -10.43
CA GLY A 14 -14.61 1.44 -10.38
C GLY A 14 -14.05 2.81 -10.01
N ILE A 15 -12.74 2.91 -9.77
CA ILE A 15 -12.03 4.15 -9.42
C ILE A 15 -10.93 4.40 -10.45
N THR A 16 -10.91 5.59 -11.07
CA THR A 16 -9.90 5.99 -12.06
C THR A 16 -9.43 7.42 -11.90
N ASN A 17 -10.00 8.20 -10.98
CA ASN A 17 -9.67 9.60 -10.81
C ASN A 17 -9.86 10.02 -9.35
N TRP A 18 -8.99 10.89 -8.83
CA TRP A 18 -9.16 11.47 -7.48
C TRP A 18 -10.41 12.32 -7.33
N LYS A 19 -11.02 12.78 -8.42
CA LYS A 19 -12.35 13.41 -8.38
C LYS A 19 -13.44 12.46 -7.87
N ASP A 20 -13.27 11.15 -8.07
CA ASP A 20 -14.20 10.16 -7.53
C ASP A 20 -14.31 10.25 -6.02
N GLU A 21 -13.22 10.60 -5.33
CA GLU A 21 -13.20 10.79 -3.87
C GLU A 21 -14.00 12.01 -3.40
N THR A 22 -14.04 13.08 -4.18
CA THR A 22 -14.65 14.36 -3.81
C THR A 22 -16.05 14.57 -4.41
N GLU A 23 -16.23 14.22 -5.68
CA GLU A 23 -17.46 14.45 -6.44
C GLU A 23 -18.44 13.26 -6.35
N GLU A 24 -17.91 12.02 -6.19
CA GLU A 24 -18.66 10.76 -6.18
C GLU A 24 -18.43 9.96 -4.88
N ARG A 25 -18.33 10.64 -3.76
CA ARG A 25 -17.86 10.08 -2.48
C ARG A 25 -18.58 8.82 -2.03
N GLU A 26 -19.89 8.74 -2.22
CA GLU A 26 -20.65 7.53 -1.84
C GLU A 26 -20.26 6.33 -2.70
N ARG A 27 -20.14 6.52 -4.02
CA ARG A 27 -19.73 5.48 -4.96
C ARG A 27 -18.31 5.01 -4.64
N PHE A 28 -17.42 5.96 -4.39
CA PHE A 28 -16.06 5.74 -4.00
C PHE A 28 -15.94 4.89 -2.71
N ARG A 29 -16.59 5.33 -1.63
CA ARG A 29 -16.60 4.59 -0.35
C ARG A 29 -17.21 3.20 -0.51
N LYS A 30 -18.28 3.08 -1.29
CA LYS A 30 -18.90 1.78 -1.58
C LYS A 30 -17.94 0.83 -2.28
N ALA A 31 -17.11 1.31 -3.21
CA ALA A 31 -16.12 0.46 -3.89
C ALA A 31 -15.04 -0.04 -2.92
N MET A 32 -14.51 0.84 -2.06
CA MET A 32 -13.53 0.45 -1.04
C MET A 32 -14.09 -0.58 -0.06
N ASN A 33 -15.24 -0.30 0.53
CA ASN A 33 -15.86 -1.20 1.51
C ASN A 33 -16.21 -2.55 0.88
N GLN A 34 -16.73 -2.56 -0.34
CA GLN A 34 -17.08 -3.78 -1.06
C GLN A 34 -15.85 -4.68 -1.30
N GLN A 35 -14.71 -4.10 -1.65
CA GLN A 35 -13.48 -4.90 -1.83
C GLN A 35 -13.03 -5.51 -0.51
N VAL A 36 -13.10 -4.77 0.58
CA VAL A 36 -12.79 -5.28 1.94
C VAL A 36 -13.78 -6.39 2.35
N GLU A 37 -15.08 -6.21 2.09
CA GLU A 37 -16.07 -7.26 2.35
C GLU A 37 -15.73 -8.57 1.63
N TRP A 38 -15.28 -8.52 0.37
CA TRP A 38 -14.86 -9.73 -0.35
C TRP A 38 -13.60 -10.38 0.25
N VAL A 39 -12.68 -9.58 0.79
CA VAL A 39 -11.54 -10.11 1.55
C VAL A 39 -12.04 -10.81 2.82
N LEU A 40 -12.97 -10.22 3.57
CA LEU A 40 -13.55 -10.83 4.77
C LEU A 40 -14.32 -12.13 4.44
N GLU A 41 -15.04 -12.17 3.30
CA GLU A 41 -15.67 -13.40 2.82
C GLU A 41 -14.63 -14.49 2.51
N GLY A 42 -13.50 -14.13 1.91
CA GLY A 42 -12.39 -15.05 1.66
C GLY A 42 -11.76 -15.58 2.95
N ILE A 43 -11.60 -14.72 3.96
CA ILE A 43 -11.12 -15.09 5.29
C ILE A 43 -12.09 -16.09 5.93
N ALA A 44 -13.40 -15.79 5.91
CA ALA A 44 -14.43 -16.66 6.46
C ALA A 44 -14.50 -18.04 5.76
N ALA A 45 -14.18 -18.09 4.47
CA ALA A 45 -14.18 -19.30 3.66
C ALA A 45 -12.88 -20.13 3.74
N SER A 46 -11.81 -19.61 4.41
CA SER A 46 -10.55 -20.33 4.61
C SER A 46 -10.67 -21.44 5.63
N ARG A 47 -9.89 -22.51 5.46
CA ARG A 47 -9.76 -23.61 6.44
C ARG A 47 -9.17 -23.12 7.78
N ARG A 48 -8.38 -22.05 7.76
CA ARG A 48 -7.76 -21.43 8.94
C ARG A 48 -8.61 -20.35 9.59
N ASN A 49 -9.86 -20.17 9.15
CA ASN A 49 -10.76 -19.14 9.69
C ASN A 49 -10.84 -19.16 11.23
N SER A 50 -10.93 -20.35 11.84
CA SER A 50 -11.01 -20.50 13.29
C SER A 50 -9.70 -20.20 14.04
N GLU A 51 -8.57 -20.15 13.33
CA GLU A 51 -7.26 -19.81 13.91
C GLU A 51 -7.06 -18.29 14.00
N ILE A 52 -7.82 -17.52 13.24
CA ILE A 52 -7.70 -16.06 13.17
C ILE A 52 -8.40 -15.44 14.37
N THR A 53 -7.64 -14.68 15.15
CA THR A 53 -8.13 -14.07 16.41
C THR A 53 -8.31 -12.55 16.30
N LYS A 54 -7.67 -11.91 15.30
CA LYS A 54 -7.76 -10.47 15.06
C LYS A 54 -7.53 -10.16 13.60
N ILE A 55 -8.29 -9.22 13.06
CA ILE A 55 -8.12 -8.62 11.73
C ILE A 55 -8.04 -7.11 11.93
N LEU A 56 -6.85 -6.53 11.80
CA LEU A 56 -6.71 -5.08 11.81
C LEU A 56 -6.79 -4.57 10.38
N ILE A 57 -7.71 -3.66 10.13
CA ILE A 57 -7.88 -2.98 8.86
C ILE A 57 -7.46 -1.52 9.03
N ALA A 58 -6.41 -1.12 8.33
CA ALA A 58 -5.96 0.26 8.29
C ALA A 58 -6.55 0.95 7.05
N ASP A 59 -7.32 2.00 7.25
CA ASP A 59 -7.73 2.92 6.19
C ASP A 59 -6.53 3.80 5.82
N SER A 60 -5.76 3.35 4.84
CA SER A 60 -4.44 3.89 4.52
C SER A 60 -4.49 5.04 3.53
N HIS A 61 -5.61 5.20 2.80
CA HIS A 61 -5.76 6.25 1.79
C HIS A 61 -6.04 7.63 2.41
N GLY A 62 -5.26 8.63 1.99
CA GLY A 62 -5.50 10.04 2.29
C GLY A 62 -5.77 10.31 3.77
N GLY A 63 -6.91 10.91 4.08
CA GLY A 63 -7.34 11.24 5.44
C GLY A 63 -7.79 10.06 6.30
N GLY A 64 -7.85 8.83 5.74
CA GLY A 64 -8.26 7.65 6.49
C GLY A 64 -9.71 7.69 6.98
N GLN A 65 -10.63 8.22 6.17
CA GLN A 65 -12.05 8.36 6.48
C GLN A 65 -12.95 7.74 5.41
N ASN A 66 -12.48 6.67 4.77
CA ASN A 66 -13.08 6.08 3.59
C ASN A 66 -13.85 4.79 3.92
N LEU A 67 -13.31 4.00 4.83
CA LEU A 67 -13.94 2.75 5.28
C LEU A 67 -15.03 3.02 6.33
N SER A 68 -16.10 2.21 6.29
CA SER A 68 -17.17 2.28 7.28
C SER A 68 -16.82 1.47 8.51
N TYR A 69 -17.15 2.00 9.69
CA TYR A 69 -17.06 1.25 10.94
C TYR A 69 -17.97 -0.01 10.95
N ASP A 70 -19.00 -0.02 10.10
CA ASP A 70 -19.92 -1.16 9.91
C ASP A 70 -19.22 -2.43 9.41
N LEU A 71 -17.98 -2.33 8.91
CA LEU A 71 -17.15 -3.51 8.60
C LEU A 71 -16.93 -4.39 9.82
N SER A 72 -16.92 -3.82 11.03
CA SER A 72 -16.82 -4.57 12.28
C SER A 72 -18.09 -5.39 12.62
N GLU A 73 -19.22 -5.08 12.00
CA GLU A 73 -20.44 -5.88 12.11
C GLU A 73 -20.40 -7.13 11.22
N ARG A 74 -19.57 -7.11 10.17
CA ARG A 74 -19.38 -8.26 9.25
C ARG A 74 -18.58 -9.39 9.90
N ASP A 75 -17.63 -9.02 10.75
CA ASP A 75 -16.79 -9.97 11.47
C ASP A 75 -16.35 -9.35 12.82
N PRO A 76 -16.68 -9.96 13.96
CA PRO A 76 -16.38 -9.41 15.29
C PRO A 76 -14.87 -9.34 15.62
N ARG A 77 -14.02 -9.92 14.79
CA ARG A 77 -12.55 -9.87 14.92
C ARG A 77 -11.96 -8.62 14.26
N VAL A 78 -12.76 -7.85 13.50
CA VAL A 78 -12.33 -6.66 12.77
C VAL A 78 -12.12 -5.50 13.74
N TRP A 79 -10.92 -4.92 13.66
CA TRP A 79 -10.53 -3.66 14.27
C TRP A 79 -10.19 -2.68 13.14
N LEU A 80 -10.68 -1.45 13.20
CA LEU A 80 -10.48 -0.45 12.17
C LEU A 80 -9.60 0.68 12.68
N VAL A 81 -8.54 1.01 11.92
CA VAL A 81 -7.79 2.27 12.09
C VAL A 81 -8.33 3.29 11.10
N SER A 82 -8.77 4.43 11.61
CA SER A 82 -9.31 5.54 10.81
C SER A 82 -8.71 6.87 11.24
N GLY A 83 -8.71 7.83 10.31
CA GLY A 83 -8.32 9.20 10.57
C GLY A 83 -6.87 9.52 10.24
N SER A 84 -6.54 10.81 10.34
CA SER A 84 -5.21 11.38 10.05
C SER A 84 -5.00 12.63 10.94
N PRO A 85 -3.73 12.97 11.31
CA PRO A 85 -2.51 12.22 11.03
C PRO A 85 -2.44 10.93 11.85
N ARG A 86 -1.84 9.89 11.28
CA ARG A 86 -1.64 8.61 11.95
C ARG A 86 -0.16 8.22 11.95
N PRO A 87 0.35 7.67 13.07
CA PRO A 87 1.71 7.16 13.11
C PRO A 87 1.90 6.07 12.05
N GLN A 88 3.11 5.96 11.49
CA GLN A 88 3.48 5.01 10.44
C GLN A 88 2.60 5.08 9.16
N TYR A 89 1.90 6.18 8.96
CA TYR A 89 1.14 6.55 7.76
C TYR A 89 0.23 5.44 7.20
N MET A 90 0.71 4.64 6.21
CA MET A 90 -0.07 3.55 5.61
C MET A 90 0.00 2.23 6.39
N MET A 91 0.90 2.14 7.39
CA MET A 91 1.10 0.95 8.22
C MET A 91 0.83 1.22 9.71
N PRO A 92 -0.24 1.99 10.06
CA PRO A 92 -0.48 2.39 11.45
C PRO A 92 -0.82 1.20 12.33
N ALA A 93 -0.35 1.24 13.58
CA ALA A 93 -0.60 0.21 14.59
C ALA A 93 -0.14 -1.22 14.19
N MET A 94 0.75 -1.34 13.20
CA MET A 94 1.40 -2.60 12.90
C MET A 94 2.51 -2.86 13.91
N ASP A 95 2.58 -4.09 14.43
CA ASP A 95 3.61 -4.57 15.34
C ASP A 95 4.01 -6.03 15.02
N GLU A 96 5.02 -6.55 15.72
CA GLU A 96 5.55 -7.91 15.52
C GLU A 96 4.57 -9.04 15.83
N SER A 97 3.36 -8.74 16.32
CA SER A 97 2.34 -9.75 16.65
C SER A 97 1.46 -10.16 15.49
N TYR A 98 1.59 -9.48 14.32
CA TYR A 98 0.84 -9.85 13.13
C TYR A 98 1.58 -10.94 12.35
N ASP A 99 0.84 -11.97 11.95
CA ASP A 99 1.41 -13.14 11.26
C ASP A 99 1.47 -12.96 9.74
N LEU A 100 0.59 -12.12 9.18
CA LEU A 100 0.44 -11.97 7.73
C LEU A 100 -0.19 -10.62 7.39
N ALA A 101 0.32 -9.97 6.33
CA ALA A 101 -0.20 -8.73 5.81
C ALA A 101 -0.81 -8.89 4.41
N PHE A 102 -1.92 -8.19 4.15
CA PHE A 102 -2.56 -8.01 2.86
C PHE A 102 -2.60 -6.53 2.49
N PHE A 103 -2.27 -6.21 1.24
CA PHE A 103 -2.39 -4.87 0.69
C PHE A 103 -3.56 -4.84 -0.29
N VAL A 104 -4.53 -3.99 -0.04
CA VAL A 104 -5.80 -3.93 -0.77
C VAL A 104 -5.95 -2.58 -1.43
N GLY A 105 -6.19 -2.54 -2.73
CA GLY A 105 -6.39 -1.31 -3.47
C GLY A 105 -5.12 -0.54 -3.82
N TYR A 106 -3.95 -1.16 -3.73
CA TYR A 106 -2.67 -0.56 -4.09
C TYR A 106 -2.50 -0.44 -5.62
N HIS A 107 -1.62 0.44 -6.05
CA HIS A 107 -1.44 0.85 -7.44
C HIS A 107 0.04 0.94 -7.82
N GLY A 108 0.35 1.11 -9.10
CA GLY A 108 1.72 1.28 -9.56
C GLY A 108 2.36 2.58 -9.09
N GLY A 109 3.66 2.55 -8.84
CA GLY A 109 4.45 3.71 -8.43
C GLY A 109 4.52 4.79 -9.50
N ALA A 110 4.95 5.98 -9.10
CA ALA A 110 5.03 7.16 -9.96
C ALA A 110 5.77 6.88 -11.27
N GLY A 111 5.17 7.27 -12.40
CA GLY A 111 5.75 7.13 -13.72
C GLY A 111 5.58 5.76 -14.39
N GLU A 112 4.87 4.80 -13.75
CA GLU A 112 4.59 3.51 -14.39
C GLU A 112 3.65 3.68 -15.59
N GLN A 113 4.06 3.10 -16.71
CA GLN A 113 3.26 3.12 -17.93
C GLN A 113 2.03 2.22 -17.77
N ALA A 114 0.86 2.72 -18.16
CA ALA A 114 -0.40 2.00 -18.05
C ALA A 114 -0.66 1.51 -16.60
N SER A 115 -0.56 2.44 -15.64
CA SER A 115 -0.99 2.26 -14.26
C SER A 115 -1.98 3.34 -13.87
N SER A 116 -3.06 2.95 -13.21
CA SER A 116 -4.12 3.88 -12.83
C SER A 116 -3.69 4.74 -11.67
N MET A 117 -3.78 6.09 -11.87
CA MET A 117 -3.52 7.09 -10.83
C MET A 117 -2.12 6.95 -10.21
N ASP A 118 -1.13 6.52 -11.02
CA ASP A 118 0.24 6.24 -10.61
C ASP A 118 0.87 7.38 -9.81
N HIS A 119 1.40 7.07 -8.65
CA HIS A 119 2.16 7.98 -7.80
C HIS A 119 2.87 7.20 -6.67
N THR A 120 3.61 7.90 -5.80
CA THR A 120 4.21 7.31 -4.60
C THR A 120 4.02 8.29 -3.45
N TYR A 121 3.08 8.01 -2.54
CA TYR A 121 2.63 8.79 -1.37
C TYR A 121 2.05 10.18 -1.68
N SER A 122 2.65 10.90 -2.62
CA SER A 122 2.18 12.23 -2.99
C SER A 122 2.54 12.54 -4.45
N GLY A 123 1.60 12.38 -5.35
CA GLY A 123 1.78 12.77 -6.75
C GLY A 123 2.07 14.26 -6.96
N ALA A 124 1.80 15.11 -5.97
CA ALA A 124 2.13 16.53 -6.00
C ALA A 124 3.58 16.81 -5.63
N SER A 125 4.25 15.93 -4.89
CA SER A 125 5.58 16.21 -4.35
C SER A 125 6.66 15.21 -4.72
N VAL A 126 6.33 13.94 -4.85
CA VAL A 126 7.30 12.85 -5.09
C VAL A 126 7.23 12.37 -6.52
N GLN A 127 8.39 12.30 -7.19
CA GLN A 127 8.54 11.72 -8.52
C GLN A 127 9.09 10.30 -8.44
N ASN A 128 10.18 10.07 -7.73
CA ASN A 128 10.77 8.77 -7.53
C ASN A 128 11.22 8.60 -6.08
N VAL A 129 11.21 7.36 -5.60
CA VAL A 129 11.85 6.94 -4.35
C VAL A 129 12.74 5.75 -4.67
N PHE A 130 14.03 5.84 -4.35
CA PHE A 130 14.95 4.72 -4.44
C PHE A 130 15.42 4.34 -3.06
N ILE A 131 15.48 3.04 -2.76
CA ILE A 131 16.11 2.51 -1.55
C ILE A 131 17.19 1.52 -2.00
N ASN A 132 18.44 1.78 -1.58
CA ASN A 132 19.63 1.03 -1.99
C ASN A 132 19.71 0.87 -3.53
N GLY A 133 19.41 1.96 -4.26
CA GLY A 133 19.45 2.03 -5.71
C GLY A 133 18.24 1.39 -6.42
N LYS A 134 17.29 0.78 -5.69
CA LYS A 134 16.11 0.15 -6.26
C LYS A 134 14.93 1.13 -6.27
N LEU A 135 14.28 1.31 -7.42
CA LEU A 135 13.07 2.12 -7.55
C LEU A 135 11.93 1.43 -6.77
N MET A 136 11.29 2.21 -5.90
CA MET A 136 10.26 1.74 -4.98
C MET A 136 8.88 2.32 -5.35
N ASN A 137 7.85 1.57 -5.01
CA ASN A 137 6.47 2.03 -4.94
C ASN A 137 5.92 1.85 -3.51
N GLU A 138 4.72 2.29 -3.24
CA GLU A 138 4.10 2.21 -1.90
C GLU A 138 4.03 0.78 -1.38
N SER A 139 3.67 -0.18 -2.25
CA SER A 139 3.62 -1.60 -1.85
C SER A 139 4.98 -2.10 -1.37
N THR A 140 6.06 -1.78 -2.07
CA THR A 140 7.40 -2.26 -1.73
C THR A 140 7.98 -1.54 -0.52
N ILE A 141 7.74 -0.24 -0.37
CA ILE A 141 8.17 0.52 0.83
C ILE A 141 7.43 0.00 2.08
N ASN A 142 6.11 -0.21 1.97
CA ASN A 142 5.30 -0.72 3.07
C ASN A 142 5.60 -2.19 3.37
N ALA A 143 5.89 -3.02 2.36
CA ALA A 143 6.30 -4.41 2.56
C ALA A 143 7.67 -4.52 3.25
N ALA A 144 8.60 -3.60 2.94
CA ALA A 144 9.87 -3.52 3.65
C ALA A 144 9.68 -3.11 5.12
N TYR A 145 8.74 -2.20 5.40
CA TYR A 145 8.37 -1.88 6.79
C TYR A 145 7.80 -3.11 7.52
N ALA A 146 6.88 -3.83 6.88
CA ALA A 146 6.33 -5.06 7.43
C ALA A 146 7.43 -6.13 7.67
N GLY A 147 8.30 -6.36 6.68
CA GLY A 147 9.31 -7.41 6.71
C GLY A 147 10.52 -7.10 7.61
N ILE A 148 11.07 -5.89 7.51
CA ILE A 148 12.28 -5.50 8.26
C ILE A 148 11.94 -5.18 9.72
N VAL A 149 10.92 -4.34 9.94
CA VAL A 149 10.58 -3.83 11.27
C VAL A 149 9.74 -4.84 12.05
N ASN A 150 8.71 -5.43 11.42
CA ASN A 150 7.72 -6.23 12.12
C ASN A 150 7.81 -7.74 11.87
N LYS A 151 8.74 -8.19 11.02
CA LYS A 151 8.92 -9.62 10.64
C LYS A 151 7.66 -10.27 10.07
N THR A 152 6.79 -9.46 9.46
CA THR A 152 5.50 -9.89 8.91
C THR A 152 5.58 -10.00 7.39
N PRO A 153 5.34 -11.17 6.79
CA PRO A 153 5.30 -11.32 5.33
C PRO A 153 4.05 -10.67 4.74
N VAL A 154 4.19 -10.16 3.50
CA VAL A 154 3.05 -9.79 2.67
C VAL A 154 2.69 -10.97 1.79
N GLY A 155 1.47 -11.49 1.92
CA GLY A 155 1.03 -12.67 1.17
C GLY A 155 0.09 -12.35 0.01
N LEU A 156 -0.68 -11.26 0.10
CA LEU A 156 -1.67 -10.87 -0.90
C LEU A 156 -1.54 -9.38 -1.23
N VAL A 157 -1.58 -9.07 -2.52
CA VAL A 157 -1.76 -7.71 -3.02
C VAL A 157 -2.95 -7.69 -3.98
N ILE A 158 -3.84 -6.73 -3.79
CA ILE A 158 -5.00 -6.46 -4.65
C ILE A 158 -4.80 -5.08 -5.25
N GLY A 159 -4.70 -4.98 -6.57
CA GLY A 159 -4.35 -3.72 -7.21
C GLY A 159 -4.57 -3.71 -8.72
N ASP A 160 -4.03 -2.69 -9.40
CA ASP A 160 -4.11 -2.57 -10.85
C ASP A 160 -3.02 -3.36 -11.59
N SER A 161 -3.17 -3.49 -12.91
CA SER A 161 -2.23 -4.23 -13.75
C SER A 161 -0.82 -3.64 -13.80
N GLY A 162 -0.68 -2.31 -13.63
CA GLY A 162 0.62 -1.64 -13.57
C GLY A 162 1.41 -2.08 -12.32
N LEU A 163 0.75 -2.15 -11.17
CA LEU A 163 1.35 -2.65 -9.95
C LEU A 163 1.72 -4.14 -10.07
N GLU A 164 0.83 -4.97 -10.65
CA GLU A 164 1.14 -6.39 -10.87
C GLU A 164 2.44 -6.57 -11.63
N LYS A 165 2.60 -5.83 -12.74
CA LYS A 165 3.83 -5.84 -13.55
C LYS A 165 5.06 -5.44 -12.72
N GLN A 166 4.96 -4.39 -11.91
CA GLN A 166 6.07 -3.95 -11.04
C GLN A 166 6.44 -5.03 -10.01
N LEU A 167 5.46 -5.61 -9.32
CA LEU A 167 5.72 -6.59 -8.26
C LEU A 167 6.24 -7.94 -8.79
N LYS A 168 5.93 -8.30 -10.04
CA LYS A 168 6.47 -9.51 -10.71
C LYS A 168 7.87 -9.29 -11.27
N GLY A 169 8.38 -8.07 -11.26
CA GLY A 169 9.75 -7.75 -11.69
C GLY A 169 10.83 -8.34 -10.78
N ASP A 170 12.05 -8.42 -11.31
CA ASP A 170 13.20 -8.99 -10.59
C ASP A 170 13.50 -8.20 -9.31
N GLY A 171 13.69 -8.95 -8.22
CA GLY A 171 14.01 -8.39 -6.91
C GLY A 171 12.87 -7.61 -6.24
N MET A 172 11.64 -7.70 -6.76
CA MET A 172 10.44 -7.18 -6.13
C MET A 172 9.76 -8.26 -5.28
N MET A 173 8.46 -8.44 -5.39
CA MET A 173 7.69 -9.42 -4.60
C MET A 173 6.98 -10.45 -5.49
N PRO A 174 7.70 -11.26 -6.31
CA PRO A 174 7.08 -12.18 -7.24
C PRO A 174 6.29 -13.33 -6.58
N TRP A 175 6.50 -13.54 -5.27
CA TRP A 175 5.82 -14.58 -4.48
C TRP A 175 4.42 -14.20 -4.03
N VAL A 176 4.06 -12.89 -4.00
CA VAL A 176 2.74 -12.49 -3.53
C VAL A 176 1.65 -13.02 -4.46
N GLU A 177 0.58 -13.51 -3.86
CA GLU A 177 -0.65 -13.70 -4.60
C GLU A 177 -1.17 -12.35 -5.04
N PHE A 178 -1.60 -12.22 -6.30
CA PHE A 178 -2.06 -10.96 -6.84
C PHE A 178 -3.47 -11.08 -7.41
N VAL A 179 -4.34 -10.13 -7.04
CA VAL A 179 -5.66 -9.97 -7.65
C VAL A 179 -5.66 -8.68 -8.46
N CYS A 180 -5.66 -8.81 -9.79
CA CYS A 180 -5.77 -7.67 -10.68
C CYS A 180 -7.23 -7.22 -10.76
N THR A 181 -7.53 -6.02 -10.24
CA THR A 181 -8.88 -5.46 -10.19
C THR A 181 -9.30 -4.81 -11.50
N LYS A 182 -8.33 -4.27 -12.22
CA LYS A 182 -8.50 -3.54 -13.48
C LYS A 182 -7.25 -3.59 -14.34
N GLU A 183 -7.47 -3.65 -15.63
CA GLU A 183 -6.43 -3.44 -16.63
C GLU A 183 -6.32 -1.94 -16.92
N SER A 184 -5.23 -1.34 -16.50
CA SER A 184 -4.97 0.08 -16.70
C SER A 184 -4.54 0.36 -18.13
N LEU A 185 -5.27 1.20 -18.84
CA LEU A 185 -4.95 1.63 -20.21
C LEU A 185 -4.07 2.89 -20.22
N ALA A 186 -4.28 3.75 -19.22
CA ALA A 186 -3.57 5.00 -19.01
C ALA A 186 -3.80 5.44 -17.56
N ARG A 187 -3.17 6.55 -17.16
CA ARG A 187 -3.25 7.08 -15.78
C ARG A 187 -4.68 7.25 -15.27
N PHE A 188 -5.63 7.61 -16.12
CA PHE A 188 -7.03 7.86 -15.75
C PHE A 188 -8.03 7.06 -16.61
N ALA A 189 -7.60 5.92 -17.15
CA ALA A 189 -8.44 5.04 -17.94
C ALA A 189 -8.13 3.58 -17.67
N ALA A 190 -9.16 2.77 -17.49
CA ALA A 190 -9.01 1.33 -17.23
C ALA A 190 -10.19 0.52 -17.74
N VAL A 191 -9.97 -0.76 -17.97
CA VAL A 191 -11.00 -1.78 -18.20
C VAL A 191 -11.21 -2.55 -16.88
N TYR A 192 -12.46 -2.67 -16.47
CA TYR A 192 -12.81 -3.40 -15.27
C TYR A 192 -13.33 -4.79 -15.57
N LYS A 193 -12.98 -5.75 -14.73
CA LYS A 193 -13.63 -7.06 -14.69
C LYS A 193 -15.09 -6.95 -14.21
N PRO A 194 -15.97 -7.89 -14.62
CA PRO A 194 -17.28 -8.00 -14.00
C PRO A 194 -17.17 -8.20 -12.48
N LYS A 195 -17.98 -7.48 -11.70
CA LYS A 195 -17.94 -7.56 -10.23
C LYS A 195 -18.04 -8.98 -9.66
N PRO A 196 -18.93 -9.87 -10.17
CA PRO A 196 -18.99 -11.25 -9.69
C PRO A 196 -17.67 -11.99 -9.87
N GLN A 197 -17.02 -11.85 -11.04
CA GLN A 197 -15.71 -12.45 -11.31
C GLN A 197 -14.64 -11.93 -10.34
N LEU A 198 -14.55 -10.61 -10.15
CA LEU A 198 -13.56 -10.02 -9.25
C LEU A 198 -13.78 -10.47 -7.80
N ARG A 199 -15.05 -10.60 -7.37
CA ARG A 199 -15.40 -11.14 -6.06
C ARG A 199 -14.89 -12.59 -5.91
N GLU A 200 -15.16 -13.45 -6.87
CA GLU A 200 -14.74 -14.85 -6.86
C GLU A 200 -13.21 -14.97 -6.83
N GLU A 201 -12.51 -14.19 -7.66
CA GLU A 201 -11.05 -14.15 -7.69
C GLU A 201 -10.46 -13.66 -6.35
N THR A 202 -11.07 -12.63 -5.73
CA THR A 202 -10.64 -12.12 -4.41
C THR A 202 -10.79 -13.19 -3.33
N ILE A 203 -11.96 -13.83 -3.25
CA ILE A 203 -12.23 -14.91 -2.28
C ILE A 203 -11.25 -16.06 -2.47
N ALA A 204 -11.03 -16.48 -3.72
CA ALA A 204 -10.12 -17.57 -4.04
C ALA A 204 -8.66 -17.26 -3.67
N ALA A 205 -8.19 -16.04 -3.95
CA ALA A 205 -6.84 -15.61 -3.64
C ALA A 205 -6.61 -15.53 -2.12
N VAL A 206 -7.53 -14.95 -1.37
CA VAL A 206 -7.48 -14.90 0.11
C VAL A 206 -7.39 -16.30 0.69
N LYS A 207 -8.27 -17.21 0.27
CA LYS A 207 -8.25 -18.62 0.69
C LYS A 207 -6.92 -19.29 0.35
N LYS A 208 -6.43 -19.11 -0.88
CA LYS A 208 -5.18 -19.70 -1.35
C LYS A 208 -4.02 -19.31 -0.45
N VAL A 209 -3.90 -18.02 -0.10
CA VAL A 209 -2.83 -17.53 0.77
C VAL A 209 -2.99 -18.05 2.19
N LEU A 210 -4.17 -17.96 2.78
CA LEU A 210 -4.41 -18.40 4.16
C LEU A 210 -4.25 -19.92 4.31
N ASP A 211 -4.69 -20.69 3.32
CA ASP A 211 -4.62 -22.16 3.33
C ASP A 211 -3.24 -22.70 2.92
N SER A 212 -2.31 -21.83 2.51
CA SER A 212 -0.92 -22.18 2.18
C SER A 212 -0.03 -22.25 3.43
N ASP A 213 1.24 -22.53 3.20
CA ASP A 213 2.30 -22.43 4.21
C ASP A 213 2.81 -20.97 4.28
N TYR A 214 1.92 -20.05 4.71
CA TYR A 214 2.19 -18.61 4.75
C TYR A 214 3.38 -18.25 5.66
N GLN A 215 3.72 -19.08 6.63
CA GLN A 215 4.84 -18.88 7.55
C GLN A 215 6.20 -18.94 6.83
N ASN A 216 6.26 -19.61 5.69
CA ASN A 216 7.45 -19.70 4.84
C ASN A 216 7.46 -18.68 3.70
N LEU A 217 6.50 -17.74 3.66
CA LEU A 217 6.54 -16.65 2.69
C LEU A 217 7.77 -15.76 2.94
N PRO A 218 8.47 -15.32 1.86
CA PRO A 218 9.61 -14.42 2.02
C PRO A 218 9.22 -13.09 2.67
N LEU A 219 10.10 -12.57 3.51
CA LEU A 219 10.06 -11.18 3.94
C LEU A 219 10.69 -10.30 2.87
N TYR A 220 10.07 -9.17 2.56
CA TYR A 220 10.70 -8.18 1.69
C TYR A 220 11.65 -7.33 2.53
N THR A 221 12.95 -7.46 2.28
CA THR A 221 13.99 -6.87 3.13
C THR A 221 15.12 -6.26 2.30
N PHE A 222 15.88 -5.36 2.93
CA PHE A 222 17.12 -4.78 2.43
C PHE A 222 18.22 -4.99 3.44
N GLU A 223 19.47 -5.03 2.96
CA GLU A 223 20.65 -4.93 3.82
C GLU A 223 20.76 -3.50 4.38
N ALA A 224 21.07 -3.39 5.67
CA ALA A 224 21.45 -2.10 6.23
C ALA A 224 22.90 -1.79 5.76
N LEU A 225 23.32 -0.56 5.55
CA LEU A 225 22.69 0.74 5.78
C LEU A 225 21.66 1.04 4.67
N TYR A 226 20.53 1.64 5.04
CA TYR A 226 19.50 2.01 4.07
C TYR A 226 19.80 3.39 3.50
N HIS A 227 20.14 3.45 2.22
CA HIS A 227 20.31 4.69 1.47
C HIS A 227 19.05 4.99 0.70
N CYS A 228 18.41 6.13 0.98
CA CYS A 228 17.23 6.59 0.27
C CYS A 228 17.51 7.82 -0.55
N GLN A 229 17.20 7.75 -1.85
CA GLN A 229 17.14 8.90 -2.74
C GLN A 229 15.68 9.20 -3.09
N MET A 230 15.30 10.46 -3.00
CA MET A 230 13.98 10.93 -3.44
C MET A 230 14.12 12.03 -4.48
N ASP A 231 13.52 11.82 -5.64
CA ASP A 231 13.35 12.88 -6.65
C ASP A 231 12.00 13.55 -6.44
N LEU A 232 11.99 14.86 -6.26
CA LEU A 232 10.79 15.65 -6.06
C LEU A 232 10.31 16.27 -7.39
N THR A 233 9.05 16.69 -7.42
CA THR A 233 8.43 17.23 -8.65
C THR A 233 9.00 18.57 -9.10
N ASN A 234 9.55 19.37 -8.17
CA ASN A 234 10.22 20.63 -8.48
C ASN A 234 11.30 20.98 -7.43
N SER A 235 12.14 22.00 -7.74
CA SER A 235 13.26 22.42 -6.90
C SER A 235 12.85 23.16 -5.64
N ALA A 236 11.72 23.89 -5.63
CA ALA A 236 11.27 24.66 -4.47
C ALA A 236 11.01 23.76 -3.26
N LYS A 237 10.51 22.54 -3.50
CA LYS A 237 10.32 21.53 -2.46
C LYS A 237 11.64 21.11 -1.82
N CYS A 238 12.69 20.93 -2.61
CA CYS A 238 14.03 20.66 -2.11
C CYS A 238 14.60 21.85 -1.33
N ASP A 239 14.33 23.09 -1.78
CA ASP A 239 14.79 24.30 -1.07
C ASP A 239 14.29 24.37 0.38
N VAL A 240 13.07 23.88 0.62
CA VAL A 240 12.48 23.81 1.97
C VAL A 240 12.99 22.58 2.73
N ILE A 241 12.90 21.40 2.13
CA ILE A 241 13.10 20.13 2.84
C ILE A 241 14.58 19.88 3.18
N GLN A 242 15.54 20.36 2.38
CA GLN A 242 16.97 20.24 2.66
C GLN A 242 17.42 20.87 4.00
N GLN A 243 16.55 21.68 4.62
CA GLN A 243 16.82 22.27 5.94
C GLN A 243 16.56 21.31 7.10
N MET A 244 15.95 20.14 6.83
CA MET A 244 15.73 19.11 7.84
C MET A 244 17.05 18.37 8.15
N PRO A 245 17.34 18.14 9.44
CA PRO A 245 18.52 17.35 9.82
C PRO A 245 18.51 15.95 9.18
N GLY A 246 19.68 15.49 8.71
CA GLY A 246 19.86 14.18 8.10
C GLY A 246 19.45 14.10 6.62
N ILE A 247 18.94 15.20 6.02
CA ILE A 247 18.61 15.27 4.60
C ILE A 247 19.69 16.07 3.87
N GLN A 248 20.23 15.49 2.81
CA GLN A 248 21.19 16.13 1.92
C GLN A 248 20.55 16.38 0.55
N ARG A 249 20.76 17.56 -0.01
CA ARG A 249 20.39 17.84 -1.39
C ARG A 249 21.57 17.57 -2.31
N THR A 250 21.40 16.64 -3.23
CA THR A 250 22.45 16.22 -4.17
C THR A 250 22.18 16.65 -5.61
N GLY A 251 20.95 17.11 -5.90
CA GLY A 251 20.56 17.61 -7.20
C GLY A 251 19.54 18.73 -7.16
N GLY A 252 19.16 19.26 -8.32
CA GLY A 252 18.13 20.30 -8.41
C GLY A 252 16.80 19.91 -7.78
N ARG A 253 16.43 18.62 -7.89
CA ARG A 253 15.20 18.03 -7.36
C ARG A 253 15.43 16.76 -6.54
N THR A 254 16.68 16.44 -6.20
CA THR A 254 17.06 15.20 -5.55
C THR A 254 17.50 15.47 -4.12
N LEU A 255 16.93 14.70 -3.21
CA LEU A 255 17.28 14.62 -1.80
C LEU A 255 17.77 13.21 -1.47
N GLU A 256 18.74 13.10 -0.59
CA GLU A 256 19.26 11.82 -0.10
C GLU A 256 19.27 11.79 1.43
N MET A 257 19.09 10.60 1.98
CA MET A 257 19.14 10.34 3.41
C MET A 257 19.58 8.90 3.68
N ASP A 258 20.38 8.73 4.71
CA ASP A 258 20.88 7.44 5.18
C ASP A 258 20.29 7.13 6.56
N SER A 259 20.02 5.85 6.82
CA SER A 259 19.60 5.38 8.14
C SER A 259 20.04 3.93 8.35
N ASP A 260 20.41 3.57 9.56
CA ASP A 260 20.60 2.20 10.02
C ASP A 260 19.28 1.58 10.55
N CYS A 261 18.25 2.41 10.72
CA CYS A 261 16.90 2.03 11.17
C CYS A 261 15.87 2.24 10.06
N TYR A 262 15.26 1.16 9.57
CA TYR A 262 14.26 1.27 8.50
C TYR A 262 13.00 2.01 8.96
N ALA A 263 12.60 1.90 10.22
CA ALA A 263 11.45 2.64 10.75
C ALA A 263 11.66 4.15 10.70
N ASP A 264 12.89 4.62 10.98
CA ASP A 264 13.24 6.05 10.89
C ASP A 264 13.26 6.50 9.44
N LEU A 265 13.84 5.71 8.53
CA LEU A 265 13.82 5.98 7.10
C LEU A 265 12.39 6.05 6.57
N PHE A 266 11.54 5.10 6.94
CA PHE A 266 10.13 5.06 6.57
C PHE A 266 9.40 6.34 6.99
N ASN A 267 9.59 6.80 8.24
CA ASN A 267 9.01 8.05 8.73
C ASN A 267 9.58 9.27 8.00
N ALA A 268 10.88 9.29 7.68
CA ALA A 268 11.50 10.37 6.93
C ALA A 268 10.95 10.48 5.50
N ILE A 269 10.76 9.37 4.78
CA ILE A 269 10.12 9.35 3.45
C ILE A 269 8.73 9.99 3.52
N HIS A 270 7.91 9.63 4.51
CA HIS A 270 6.59 10.22 4.70
C HIS A 270 6.66 11.71 5.08
N GLY A 271 7.62 12.09 5.92
CA GLY A 271 7.88 13.48 6.25
C GLY A 271 8.17 14.33 5.01
N VAL A 272 9.08 13.86 4.15
CA VAL A 272 9.42 14.50 2.86
C VAL A 272 8.19 14.61 1.95
N ALA A 273 7.44 13.51 1.78
CA ALA A 273 6.26 13.50 0.92
C ALA A 273 5.18 14.48 1.42
N SER A 274 4.97 14.57 2.74
CA SER A 274 3.97 15.44 3.36
C SER A 274 4.38 16.92 3.30
N MET A 275 5.64 17.24 3.65
CA MET A 275 6.15 18.62 3.60
C MET A 275 6.20 19.14 2.17
N GLY A 276 6.53 18.30 1.20
CA GLY A 276 6.53 18.67 -0.20
C GLY A 276 5.15 19.08 -0.76
N ARG A 277 4.06 18.79 -0.06
CA ARG A 277 2.72 19.32 -0.41
C ARG A 277 2.53 20.77 -0.01
N LEU A 278 3.29 21.25 0.96
CA LEU A 278 3.18 22.60 1.51
C LEU A 278 4.08 23.61 0.79
N ALA A 279 5.03 23.14 -0.03
CA ALA A 279 6.01 23.95 -0.76
C ALA A 279 5.63 24.05 -2.30
#